data_6f28ccf1be260f2d307c9bf3cd5b755d
#
_entry.id   6f28ccf1be260f2d307c9bf3cd5b755d
#
_cell.length_a   1.000
_cell.length_b   1.000
_cell.length_c   1.000
_cell.angle_alpha   90.00
_cell.angle_beta   90.00
_cell.angle_gamma   90.00
#
_symmetry.space_group_name_H-M   'P 1'
#
loop_
_entity.id
_entity.type
_entity.pdbx_description
1 polymer ?
#
loop_
_entity_poly.entity_id
_entity_poly.type
_entity_poly.pdbx_seq_one_letter_code
_entity_poly.pdbx_strand_id
1 'polypeptide(L)' 'LKLKKIANDFSSLHPKFAEFMRTNYLENLQEGTIIKVVIQPPDGEASASAMKVKKSDIRLVEDLKNL' A
#
# COMPACT_ATOMS: atom_id res chain seq x y z
N LEU A 1 16.70 5.56 10.41
CA LEU A 1 15.61 4.62 10.16
C LEU A 1 15.71 4.08 8.75
N LYS A 2 15.58 2.78 8.57
CA LYS A 2 15.81 2.12 7.28
C LYS A 2 14.56 2.03 6.38
N LEU A 3 13.47 2.69 6.76
CA LEU A 3 12.22 2.63 6.00
C LEU A 3 12.36 3.13 4.58
N LYS A 4 13.10 4.22 4.38
CA LYS A 4 13.32 4.76 3.04
C LYS A 4 14.08 3.80 2.16
N LYS A 5 15.10 3.16 2.71
CA LYS A 5 15.89 2.17 1.96
C LYS A 5 15.02 0.98 1.57
N ILE A 6 14.23 0.48 2.49
CA ILE A 6 13.33 -0.66 2.23
C ILE A 6 12.33 -0.29 1.13
N ALA A 7 11.73 0.90 1.21
CA ALA A 7 10.78 1.36 0.21
C ALA A 7 11.45 1.49 -1.17
N ASN A 8 12.66 2.02 -1.22
CA ASN A 8 13.41 2.17 -2.47
C ASN A 8 13.77 0.81 -3.06
N ASP A 9 14.22 -0.12 -2.22
CA ASP A 9 14.56 -1.47 -2.66
C ASP A 9 13.32 -2.18 -3.22
N PHE A 10 12.19 -2.07 -2.51
CA PHE A 10 10.94 -2.66 -2.97
C PHE A 10 10.49 -2.05 -4.31
N SER A 11 10.59 -0.73 -4.43
CA SER A 11 10.21 -0.03 -5.66
C SER A 11 11.08 -0.44 -6.84
N SER A 12 12.36 -0.72 -6.59
CA SER A 12 13.26 -1.20 -7.63
C SER A 12 12.91 -2.61 -8.10
N LEU A 13 12.49 -3.47 -7.18
CA LEU A 13 12.09 -4.85 -7.49
C LEU A 13 10.71 -4.92 -8.14
N HIS A 14 9.80 -4.05 -7.74
CA HIS A 14 8.41 -4.09 -8.18
C HIS A 14 7.93 -2.68 -8.57
N PRO A 15 8.50 -2.09 -9.63
CA PRO A 15 8.23 -0.68 -9.94
C PRO A 15 6.76 -0.41 -10.31
N LYS A 16 6.12 -1.32 -11.01
CA LYS A 16 4.71 -1.13 -11.39
C LYS A 16 3.78 -1.18 -10.18
N PHE A 17 4.06 -2.11 -9.27
CA PHE A 17 3.28 -2.21 -8.04
C PHE A 17 3.50 -1.00 -7.14
N ALA A 18 4.74 -0.56 -7.01
CA ALA A 18 5.07 0.61 -6.20
C ALA A 18 4.40 1.87 -6.74
N GLU A 19 4.39 2.06 -8.07
CA GLU A 19 3.71 3.19 -8.67
C GLU A 19 2.20 3.12 -8.47
N PHE A 20 1.62 1.94 -8.61
CA PHE A 20 0.20 1.73 -8.37
C PHE A 20 -0.18 2.12 -6.94
N MET A 21 0.60 1.68 -5.96
CA MET A 21 0.35 2.00 -4.56
C MET A 21 0.52 3.49 -4.28
N ARG A 22 1.56 4.11 -4.85
CA ARG A 22 1.80 5.54 -4.67
C ARG A 22 0.61 6.34 -5.21
N THR A 23 0.17 6.05 -6.42
CA THR A 23 -0.88 6.81 -7.07
C THR A 23 -2.24 6.60 -6.40
N ASN A 24 -2.57 5.35 -6.06
CA ASN A 24 -3.91 5.03 -5.60
C ASN A 24 -4.06 5.07 -4.09
N TYR A 25 -2.96 4.90 -3.35
CA TYR A 25 -3.02 4.90 -1.89
C TYR A 25 -2.42 6.18 -1.31
N LEU A 26 -1.15 6.45 -1.61
CA LEU A 26 -0.45 7.56 -0.95
C LEU A 26 -0.90 8.94 -1.43
N GLU A 27 -1.17 9.11 -2.72
CA GLU A 27 -1.50 10.43 -3.27
C GLU A 27 -2.99 10.72 -3.31
N ASN A 28 -3.82 9.71 -3.45
CA ASN A 28 -5.26 9.89 -3.68
C ASN A 28 -6.12 9.20 -2.64
N LEU A 29 -5.62 9.06 -1.43
CA LEU A 29 -6.35 8.35 -0.38
C LEU A 29 -7.55 9.16 0.09
N GLN A 30 -8.71 8.53 0.06
CA GLN A 30 -9.97 9.13 0.52
C GLN A 30 -10.64 8.20 1.54
N GLU A 31 -11.30 8.80 2.50
CA GLU A 31 -12.11 8.04 3.46
C GLU A 31 -13.20 7.28 2.72
N GLY A 32 -13.39 6.03 3.08
CA GLY A 32 -14.38 5.18 2.43
C GLY A 32 -13.85 4.35 1.28
N THR A 33 -12.62 4.60 0.85
CA THR A 33 -11.96 3.80 -0.19
C THR A 33 -11.86 2.35 0.27
N ILE A 34 -12.16 1.43 -0.63
CA ILE A 34 -12.01 -0.01 -0.35
C ILE A 34 -10.72 -0.50 -0.99
N ILE A 35 -9.85 -1.08 -0.18
CA ILE A 35 -8.62 -1.70 -0.64
C ILE A 35 -8.79 -3.20 -0.55
N LYS A 36 -8.70 -3.89 -1.69
CA LYS A 36 -8.80 -5.33 -1.76
C LYS A 36 -7.45 -5.93 -2.06
N VAL A 37 -7.07 -6.94 -1.30
CA VAL A 37 -5.79 -7.62 -1.48
C VAL A 37 -6.05 -9.11 -1.71
N VAL A 38 -5.41 -9.64 -2.74
CA VAL A 38 -5.45 -11.07 -3.05
C VAL A 38 -4.03 -11.60 -2.99
N ILE A 39 -3.83 -12.67 -2.26
CA ILE A 39 -2.53 -13.34 -2.17
C ILE A 39 -2.70 -14.75 -2.69
N GLN A 40 -1.92 -15.08 -3.72
CA GLN A 40 -1.97 -16.36 -4.40
C GLN A 40 -0.64 -17.08 -4.27
N PRO A 41 -0.54 -18.09 -3.40
CA PRO A 41 0.68 -18.92 -3.36
C PRO A 41 0.85 -19.69 -4.66
N PRO A 42 2.08 -20.12 -5.00
CA PRO A 42 2.30 -20.87 -6.26
C PRO A 42 1.50 -22.16 -6.33
N ASP A 43 1.34 -22.86 -5.21
CA ASP A 43 0.67 -24.17 -5.16
C ASP A 43 -0.55 -24.17 -4.24
N GLY A 44 -1.11 -23.03 -3.94
CA GLY A 44 -2.23 -22.94 -3.01
C GLY A 44 -3.39 -22.15 -3.52
N GLU A 45 -4.45 -22.12 -2.74
CA GLU A 45 -5.62 -21.33 -3.06
C GLU A 45 -5.40 -19.86 -2.74
N ALA A 46 -6.06 -18.98 -3.50
CA ALA A 46 -6.01 -17.56 -3.26
C ALA A 46 -6.72 -17.22 -1.96
N SER A 47 -6.13 -16.30 -1.21
CA SER A 47 -6.75 -15.69 -0.04
C SER A 47 -7.02 -14.23 -0.35
N ALA A 48 -8.15 -13.71 0.08
CA ALA A 48 -8.51 -12.33 -0.18
C ALA A 48 -9.00 -11.66 1.09
N SER A 49 -8.69 -10.38 1.20
CA SER A 49 -9.18 -9.55 2.30
C SER A 49 -9.45 -8.15 1.76
N ALA A 50 -10.28 -7.42 2.46
CA ALA A 50 -10.59 -6.05 2.10
C ALA A 50 -10.59 -5.18 3.35
N MET A 51 -10.17 -3.92 3.19
CA MET A 51 -10.27 -2.95 4.25
C MET A 51 -10.89 -1.66 3.71
N LYS A 52 -11.61 -0.99 4.58
CA LYS A 52 -12.16 0.32 4.26
C LYS A 52 -11.31 1.38 4.92
N VAL A 53 -10.87 2.34 4.13
CA VAL A 53 -10.00 3.41 4.62
C VAL A 53 -10.76 4.31 5.57
N LYS A 54 -10.19 4.56 6.74
CA LYS A 54 -10.73 5.42 7.77
C LYS A 54 -9.92 6.71 7.86
N LYS A 55 -10.48 7.71 8.53
CA LYS A 55 -9.76 8.98 8.76
C LYS A 55 -8.41 8.77 9.43
N SER A 56 -8.33 7.81 10.37
CA SER A 56 -7.07 7.50 11.04
C SER A 56 -6.02 6.95 10.08
N ASP A 57 -6.45 6.21 9.06
CA ASP A 57 -5.52 5.70 8.03
C ASP A 57 -4.92 6.85 7.22
N ILE A 58 -5.74 7.84 6.88
CA ILE A 58 -5.29 9.02 6.15
C ILE A 58 -4.24 9.76 6.95
N ARG A 59 -4.46 9.91 8.25
CA ARG A 59 -3.51 10.57 9.14
C ARG A 59 -2.19 9.82 9.22
N LEU A 60 -2.24 8.49 9.27
CA LEU A 60 -1.02 7.67 9.27
C LEU A 60 -0.22 7.85 7.99
N VAL A 61 -0.91 7.90 6.83
CA VAL A 61 -0.24 8.11 5.55
C VAL A 61 0.42 9.48 5.48
N GLU A 62 -0.26 10.52 5.99
CA GLU A 62 0.31 11.86 6.05
C GLU A 62 1.57 11.89 6.91
N ASP A 63 1.55 11.18 8.05
CA ASP A 63 2.72 11.09 8.92
C ASP A 63 3.88 10.40 8.20
N LEU A 64 3.60 9.37 7.42
CA LEU A 64 4.62 8.70 6.61
C LEU A 64 5.24 9.62 5.58
N LYS A 65 4.45 10.48 4.95
CA LYS A 65 4.96 11.41 3.95
C LYS A 65 5.90 12.44 4.55
N ASN A 66 5.79 12.68 5.84
CA ASN A 66 6.60 13.70 6.53
C ASN A 66 7.83 13.12 7.25
N LEU A 67 8.17 11.88 6.99
CA LEU A 67 9.38 11.28 7.55
C LEU A 67 10.65 11.80 6.91
#